data_55acd0bc7db5a049cfd27f19c84d295b
#
_entry.id   55acd0bc7db5a049cfd27f19c84d295b
#
_cell.length_a   1.000
_cell.length_b   1.000
_cell.length_c   1.000
_cell.angle_alpha   90.00
_cell.angle_beta   90.00
_cell.angle_gamma   90.00
#
_symmetry.space_group_name_H-M   'P 1'
#
loop_
_entity.id
_entity.type
_entity.pdbx_description
1 polymer ?
#
loop_
_entity_poly.entity_id
_entity_poly.type
_entity_poly.pdbx_seq_one_letter_code
_entity_poly.pdbx_strand_id
1 'polypeptide(L)'
;STFKVLFYVKKGSAKPNGNLPLMCRLTVDGEIKQFSCKMEVPPHLWDVKNNRASGKSAEAQRINRAVDKIRVEVNRRYQELMQTDGYVTAAKLKDAYLGIGIKQETLLKLFEQHNAEFAKKVGHSRAKGTFQRYITVCKHIREFLPHTYKREDIPLKELNLTFINDFEYFLRTVKKCRTNTIWGYMIVLKHIISIARNDGRLPFNPFAGYINSPESVDRGYITKEEIHTMMNTEMPDKTHELVRDLFLFSVFTGLAYSDVKNLTTDNLQTFFDGNLWIIPRRKKTNTESNIRLLDVPRKIIEKYKGMAKDNKVFPMPSNTTCNKKLKAI
;
A
#
# COMPACT_ATOMS: atom_id res chain seq x y z
N SER A 1 -13.35 -8.09 -37.42
CA SER A 1 -12.01 -8.70 -37.40
C SER A 1 -12.09 -10.18 -37.68
N THR A 2 -11.12 -10.71 -38.44
CA THR A 2 -11.05 -12.13 -38.77
C THR A 2 -10.15 -12.82 -37.76
N PHE A 3 -10.68 -13.80 -37.01
CA PHE A 3 -9.93 -14.60 -36.07
C PHE A 3 -9.99 -16.08 -36.39
N LYS A 4 -8.82 -16.73 -36.52
CA LYS A 4 -8.72 -18.17 -36.86
C LYS A 4 -7.63 -18.85 -36.05
N VAL A 5 -7.93 -20.04 -35.53
CA VAL A 5 -7.00 -20.92 -34.82
C VAL A 5 -6.85 -22.22 -35.62
N LEU A 6 -5.63 -22.53 -36.04
CA LEU A 6 -5.30 -23.71 -36.82
C LEU A 6 -4.24 -24.54 -36.09
N PHE A 7 -4.43 -25.86 -36.08
CA PHE A 7 -3.41 -26.79 -35.56
C PHE A 7 -2.79 -27.56 -36.71
N TYR A 8 -1.50 -27.82 -36.65
CA TYR A 8 -0.78 -28.58 -37.66
C TYR A 8 0.48 -29.24 -37.09
N VAL A 9 0.97 -30.28 -37.72
CA VAL A 9 2.23 -30.93 -37.36
C VAL A 9 3.36 -30.41 -38.26
N LYS A 10 4.52 -30.15 -37.66
CA LYS A 10 5.70 -29.61 -38.37
C LYS A 10 6.53 -30.76 -38.97
N LYS A 11 6.29 -31.10 -40.22
CA LYS A 11 6.90 -32.23 -40.93
C LYS A 11 8.44 -32.20 -40.98
N GLY A 12 9.07 -31.03 -41.12
CA GLY A 12 10.53 -30.90 -41.20
C GLY A 12 11.27 -30.93 -39.84
N SER A 13 10.61 -31.30 -38.74
CA SER A 13 11.19 -31.30 -37.37
C SER A 13 10.84 -32.57 -36.61
N ALA A 14 10.95 -33.73 -37.28
CA ALA A 14 10.71 -35.02 -36.63
C ALA A 14 11.67 -35.23 -35.45
N LYS A 15 11.15 -35.75 -34.37
CA LYS A 15 11.92 -36.13 -33.16
C LYS A 15 12.59 -37.49 -33.37
N PRO A 16 13.59 -37.86 -32.54
CA PRO A 16 14.25 -39.17 -32.64
C PRO A 16 13.30 -40.36 -32.55
N ASN A 17 12.13 -40.21 -31.91
CA ASN A 17 11.06 -41.21 -31.82
C ASN A 17 10.13 -41.22 -33.06
N GLY A 18 10.42 -40.47 -34.12
CA GLY A 18 9.63 -40.38 -35.33
C GLY A 18 8.39 -39.47 -35.20
N ASN A 19 8.06 -38.97 -34.06
CA ASN A 19 6.90 -38.11 -33.83
C ASN A 19 7.15 -36.66 -34.32
N LEU A 20 6.08 -35.96 -34.69
CA LEU A 20 6.12 -34.59 -35.18
C LEU A 20 5.60 -33.61 -34.12
N PRO A 21 6.27 -32.46 -33.94
CA PRO A 21 5.78 -31.43 -33.04
C PRO A 21 4.43 -30.86 -33.49
N LEU A 22 3.48 -30.78 -32.55
CA LEU A 22 2.18 -30.11 -32.78
C LEU A 22 2.35 -28.60 -32.59
N MET A 23 1.90 -27.85 -33.60
CA MET A 23 1.96 -26.39 -33.64
C MET A 23 0.55 -25.79 -33.68
N CYS A 24 0.40 -24.64 -33.06
CA CYS A 24 -0.79 -23.79 -33.20
C CYS A 24 -0.45 -22.54 -33.99
N ARG A 25 -1.30 -22.20 -34.97
CA ARG A 25 -1.22 -20.98 -35.77
C ARG A 25 -2.43 -20.11 -35.45
N LEU A 26 -2.15 -18.88 -35.06
CA LEU A 26 -3.14 -17.83 -34.83
C LEU A 26 -3.13 -16.89 -36.04
N THR A 27 -4.28 -16.55 -36.56
CA THR A 27 -4.46 -15.52 -37.58
C THR A 27 -5.47 -14.51 -37.07
N VAL A 28 -5.08 -13.24 -36.99
CA VAL A 28 -5.96 -12.13 -36.64
C VAL A 28 -5.75 -11.02 -37.66
N ASP A 29 -6.80 -10.63 -38.35
CA ASP A 29 -6.79 -9.58 -39.38
C ASP A 29 -5.61 -9.69 -40.38
N GLY A 30 -5.29 -10.92 -40.80
CA GLY A 30 -4.20 -11.23 -41.74
C GLY A 30 -2.82 -11.40 -41.08
N GLU A 31 -2.60 -10.94 -39.83
CA GLU A 31 -1.37 -11.22 -39.12
C GLU A 31 -1.32 -12.66 -38.62
N ILE A 32 -0.17 -13.31 -38.85
CA ILE A 32 0.04 -14.73 -38.50
C ILE A 32 1.13 -14.83 -37.40
N LYS A 33 0.83 -15.54 -36.32
CA LYS A 33 1.81 -15.98 -35.33
C LYS A 33 1.64 -17.46 -35.02
N GLN A 34 2.74 -18.09 -34.60
CA GLN A 34 2.76 -19.54 -34.34
C GLN A 34 3.46 -19.82 -33.02
N PHE A 35 3.06 -20.91 -32.35
CA PHE A 35 3.74 -21.43 -31.16
C PHE A 35 3.63 -22.96 -31.08
N SER A 36 4.56 -23.58 -30.38
CA SER A 36 4.53 -25.01 -30.11
C SER A 36 3.51 -25.33 -29.00
N CYS A 37 2.69 -26.35 -29.25
CA CYS A 37 1.76 -26.87 -28.24
C CYS A 37 2.46 -27.74 -27.16
N LYS A 38 3.80 -27.87 -27.23
CA LYS A 38 4.61 -28.74 -26.33
C LYS A 38 4.11 -30.19 -26.33
N MET A 39 3.61 -30.65 -27.45
CA MET A 39 3.13 -32.01 -27.69
C MET A 39 3.69 -32.53 -28.99
N GLU A 40 3.81 -33.87 -29.06
CA GLU A 40 4.24 -34.60 -30.24
C GLU A 40 3.11 -35.50 -30.68
N VAL A 41 3.03 -35.71 -32.01
CA VAL A 41 1.97 -36.49 -32.66
C VAL A 41 2.60 -37.48 -33.62
N PRO A 42 2.26 -38.79 -33.53
CA PRO A 42 2.65 -39.75 -34.54
C PRO A 42 2.10 -39.36 -35.93
N PRO A 43 2.95 -39.36 -36.98
CA PRO A 43 2.52 -38.89 -38.33
C PRO A 43 1.25 -39.53 -38.85
N HIS A 44 1.07 -40.83 -38.60
CA HIS A 44 -0.07 -41.62 -39.06
C HIS A 44 -1.40 -41.29 -38.37
N LEU A 45 -1.34 -40.66 -37.20
CA LEU A 45 -2.54 -40.24 -36.46
C LEU A 45 -3.03 -38.86 -36.85
N TRP A 46 -2.26 -38.03 -37.54
CA TRP A 46 -2.66 -36.66 -37.83
C TRP A 46 -3.47 -36.51 -39.11
N ASP A 47 -4.72 -36.11 -38.96
CA ASP A 47 -5.59 -35.74 -40.09
C ASP A 47 -5.42 -34.26 -40.43
N VAL A 48 -4.79 -33.99 -41.56
CA VAL A 48 -4.51 -32.62 -42.04
C VAL A 48 -5.79 -31.88 -42.43
N LYS A 49 -6.82 -32.58 -42.94
CA LYS A 49 -8.08 -31.95 -43.36
C LYS A 49 -8.89 -31.46 -42.17
N ASN A 50 -8.97 -32.27 -41.12
CA ASN A 50 -9.74 -31.97 -39.93
C ASN A 50 -8.93 -31.26 -38.84
N ASN A 51 -7.61 -31.12 -39.01
CA ASN A 51 -6.68 -30.51 -38.01
C ASN A 51 -6.80 -31.18 -36.64
N ARG A 52 -6.90 -32.51 -36.61
CA ARG A 52 -7.08 -33.34 -35.40
C ARG A 52 -6.39 -34.68 -35.56
N ALA A 53 -6.21 -35.38 -34.45
CA ALA A 53 -5.80 -36.77 -34.51
C ALA A 53 -6.99 -37.67 -34.95
N SER A 54 -6.75 -38.60 -35.88
CA SER A 54 -7.74 -39.56 -36.40
C SER A 54 -7.81 -40.80 -35.48
N GLY A 55 -8.97 -41.49 -35.53
CA GLY A 55 -9.19 -42.74 -34.79
C GLY A 55 -9.69 -42.53 -33.33
N LYS A 56 -9.93 -43.68 -32.67
CA LYS A 56 -10.48 -43.75 -31.30
C LYS A 56 -9.45 -44.19 -30.23
N SER A 57 -8.16 -44.30 -30.60
CA SER A 57 -7.12 -44.72 -29.68
C SER A 57 -7.01 -43.74 -28.49
N ALA A 58 -6.55 -44.23 -27.36
CA ALA A 58 -6.31 -43.40 -26.16
C ALA A 58 -5.37 -42.22 -26.47
N GLU A 59 -4.38 -42.42 -27.34
CA GLU A 59 -3.44 -41.39 -27.76
C GLU A 59 -4.13 -40.34 -28.64
N ALA A 60 -4.94 -40.74 -29.64
CA ALA A 60 -5.72 -39.81 -30.47
C ALA A 60 -6.67 -38.96 -29.59
N GLN A 61 -7.35 -39.59 -28.63
CA GLN A 61 -8.21 -38.87 -27.68
C GLN A 61 -7.44 -37.88 -26.80
N ARG A 62 -6.24 -38.25 -26.31
CA ARG A 62 -5.36 -37.36 -25.51
C ARG A 62 -4.96 -36.14 -26.33
N ILE A 63 -4.53 -36.34 -27.58
CA ILE A 63 -4.14 -35.25 -28.48
C ILE A 63 -5.34 -34.33 -28.76
N ASN A 64 -6.51 -34.88 -29.06
CA ASN A 64 -7.70 -34.11 -29.38
C ASN A 64 -8.19 -33.31 -28.19
N ARG A 65 -8.18 -33.86 -26.95
CA ARG A 65 -8.51 -33.12 -25.72
C ARG A 65 -7.56 -31.95 -25.54
N ALA A 66 -6.26 -32.10 -25.78
CA ALA A 66 -5.30 -31.02 -25.65
C ALA A 66 -5.52 -29.92 -26.74
N VAL A 67 -5.79 -30.31 -27.96
CA VAL A 67 -6.16 -29.37 -29.06
C VAL A 67 -7.40 -28.56 -28.67
N ASP A 68 -8.43 -29.20 -28.15
CA ASP A 68 -9.67 -28.54 -27.73
C ASP A 68 -9.43 -27.62 -26.54
N LYS A 69 -8.65 -28.04 -25.54
CA LYS A 69 -8.27 -27.21 -24.41
C LYS A 69 -7.52 -25.94 -24.82
N ILE A 70 -6.55 -26.07 -25.72
CA ILE A 70 -5.79 -24.93 -26.26
C ILE A 70 -6.73 -24.00 -27.02
N ARG A 71 -7.61 -24.53 -27.85
CA ARG A 71 -8.58 -23.76 -28.62
C ARG A 71 -9.51 -22.95 -27.73
N VAL A 72 -10.07 -23.57 -26.71
CA VAL A 72 -10.93 -22.89 -25.72
C VAL A 72 -10.19 -21.76 -24.99
N GLU A 73 -8.98 -22.01 -24.51
CA GLU A 73 -8.19 -21.02 -23.80
C GLU A 73 -7.78 -19.84 -24.70
N VAL A 74 -7.35 -20.11 -25.94
CA VAL A 74 -7.01 -19.07 -26.92
C VAL A 74 -8.24 -18.21 -27.26
N ASN A 75 -9.42 -18.82 -27.44
CA ASN A 75 -10.67 -18.07 -27.67
C ASN A 75 -11.02 -17.21 -26.47
N ARG A 76 -10.89 -17.73 -25.26
CA ARG A 76 -11.13 -16.98 -24.02
C ARG A 76 -10.22 -15.74 -23.95
N ARG A 77 -8.92 -15.91 -24.21
CA ARG A 77 -7.95 -14.79 -24.23
C ARG A 77 -8.26 -13.76 -25.30
N TYR A 78 -8.72 -14.21 -26.47
CA TYR A 78 -9.13 -13.30 -27.54
C TYR A 78 -10.29 -12.41 -27.08
N GLN A 79 -11.33 -13.00 -26.47
CA GLN A 79 -12.47 -12.25 -25.95
C GLN A 79 -12.08 -11.28 -24.82
N GLU A 80 -11.25 -11.72 -23.87
CA GLU A 80 -10.73 -10.87 -22.81
C GLU A 80 -9.99 -9.64 -23.37
N LEU A 81 -9.09 -9.84 -24.34
CA LEU A 81 -8.35 -8.75 -24.98
C LEU A 81 -9.26 -7.80 -25.77
N MET A 82 -10.26 -8.33 -26.47
CA MET A 82 -11.25 -7.50 -27.17
C MET A 82 -12.06 -6.62 -26.21
N GLN A 83 -12.46 -7.16 -25.06
CA GLN A 83 -13.22 -6.41 -24.05
C GLN A 83 -12.35 -5.36 -23.34
N THR A 84 -11.08 -5.67 -23.06
CA THR A 84 -10.19 -4.80 -22.28
C THR A 84 -9.59 -3.69 -23.13
N ASP A 85 -9.10 -4.05 -24.33
CA ASP A 85 -8.25 -3.17 -25.13
C ASP A 85 -8.94 -2.68 -26.42
N GLY A 86 -10.10 -3.26 -26.75
CA GLY A 86 -10.87 -2.93 -27.95
C GLY A 86 -10.27 -3.44 -29.27
N TYR A 87 -9.07 -4.01 -29.26
CA TYR A 87 -8.40 -4.60 -30.42
C TYR A 87 -7.46 -5.74 -30.03
N VAL A 88 -7.26 -6.68 -30.94
CA VAL A 88 -6.34 -7.81 -30.75
C VAL A 88 -5.43 -7.93 -31.97
N THR A 89 -4.15 -8.23 -31.75
CA THR A 89 -3.21 -8.67 -32.82
C THR A 89 -2.81 -10.13 -32.58
N ALA A 90 -2.34 -10.83 -33.59
CA ALA A 90 -1.90 -12.21 -33.42
C ALA A 90 -0.69 -12.33 -32.48
N ALA A 91 0.18 -11.33 -32.48
CA ALA A 91 1.30 -11.25 -31.54
C ALA A 91 0.81 -11.12 -30.09
N LYS A 92 -0.08 -10.16 -29.81
CA LYS A 92 -0.64 -9.90 -28.48
C LYS A 92 -1.41 -11.12 -27.94
N LEU A 93 -2.19 -11.77 -28.80
CA LEU A 93 -2.91 -12.98 -28.42
C LEU A 93 -1.98 -14.16 -28.09
N LYS A 94 -0.92 -14.36 -28.89
CA LYS A 94 0.11 -15.37 -28.62
C LYS A 94 0.79 -15.12 -27.29
N ASP A 95 1.20 -13.88 -27.03
CA ASP A 95 1.90 -13.49 -25.80
C ASP A 95 0.99 -13.66 -24.58
N ALA A 96 -0.28 -13.27 -24.68
CA ALA A 96 -1.28 -13.46 -23.63
C ALA A 96 -1.55 -14.95 -23.34
N TYR A 97 -1.60 -15.81 -24.39
CA TYR A 97 -1.75 -17.25 -24.21
C TYR A 97 -0.51 -17.90 -23.58
N LEU A 98 0.70 -17.51 -24.03
CA LEU A 98 1.97 -18.05 -23.53
C LEU A 98 2.39 -17.42 -22.19
N GLY A 99 1.69 -16.39 -21.71
CA GLY A 99 2.11 -15.61 -20.54
C GLY A 99 3.37 -14.78 -20.80
N ILE A 100 3.73 -14.53 -22.08
CA ILE A 100 4.87 -13.71 -22.48
C ILE A 100 4.45 -12.24 -22.36
N GLY A 101 5.26 -11.44 -21.69
CA GLY A 101 4.98 -10.00 -21.54
C GLY A 101 3.98 -9.64 -20.44
N ILE A 102 3.35 -10.60 -19.76
CA ILE A 102 2.76 -10.34 -18.45
C ILE A 102 3.94 -10.14 -17.50
N LYS A 103 4.43 -8.90 -17.39
CA LYS A 103 5.24 -8.52 -16.24
C LYS A 103 4.40 -8.89 -15.03
N GLN A 104 4.76 -9.97 -14.35
CA GLN A 104 4.04 -10.38 -13.15
C GLN A 104 4.07 -9.18 -12.22
N GLU A 105 2.90 -8.59 -12.01
CA GLU A 105 2.75 -7.53 -11.02
C GLU A 105 3.01 -8.14 -9.65
N THR A 106 4.03 -7.61 -8.98
CA THR A 106 4.49 -8.12 -7.68
C THR A 106 4.20 -7.10 -6.59
N LEU A 107 4.16 -7.58 -5.35
CA LEU A 107 3.74 -6.76 -4.21
C LEU A 107 4.71 -5.60 -3.94
N LEU A 108 6.03 -5.85 -3.91
CA LEU A 108 7.01 -4.78 -3.66
C LEU A 108 7.03 -3.77 -4.78
N LYS A 109 6.94 -4.21 -6.04
CA LYS A 109 6.87 -3.31 -7.18
C LYS A 109 5.65 -2.40 -7.11
N LEU A 110 4.48 -2.93 -6.71
CA LEU A 110 3.27 -2.13 -6.49
C LEU A 110 3.47 -1.10 -5.36
N PHE A 111 4.08 -1.51 -4.25
CA PHE A 111 4.43 -0.59 -3.16
C PHE A 111 5.37 0.52 -3.61
N GLU A 112 6.40 0.20 -4.38
CA GLU A 112 7.38 1.16 -4.88
C GLU A 112 6.74 2.18 -5.82
N GLN A 113 5.89 1.72 -6.74
CA GLN A 113 5.12 2.59 -7.63
C GLN A 113 4.22 3.55 -6.83
N HIS A 114 3.46 3.01 -5.89
CA HIS A 114 2.62 3.82 -5.00
C HIS A 114 3.44 4.84 -4.20
N ASN A 115 4.57 4.42 -3.62
CA ASN A 115 5.41 5.29 -2.82
C ASN A 115 6.04 6.42 -3.65
N ALA A 116 6.44 6.14 -4.89
CA ALA A 116 6.94 7.14 -5.82
C ALA A 116 5.87 8.20 -6.16
N GLU A 117 4.64 7.77 -6.44
CA GLU A 117 3.52 8.68 -6.69
C GLU A 117 3.10 9.46 -5.42
N PHE A 118 3.12 8.80 -4.27
CA PHE A 118 2.80 9.45 -3.00
C PHE A 118 3.84 10.52 -2.63
N ALA A 119 5.13 10.27 -2.89
CA ALA A 119 6.22 11.20 -2.62
C ALA A 119 6.01 12.56 -3.31
N LYS A 120 5.50 12.56 -4.55
CA LYS A 120 5.20 13.79 -5.31
C LYS A 120 4.12 14.67 -4.64
N LYS A 121 3.29 14.08 -3.77
CA LYS A 121 2.17 14.75 -3.09
C LYS A 121 2.51 15.21 -1.68
N VAL A 122 3.67 14.82 -1.15
CA VAL A 122 4.10 15.17 0.21
C VAL A 122 4.38 16.67 0.31
N GLY A 123 3.84 17.32 1.34
CA GLY A 123 3.96 18.76 1.53
C GLY A 123 2.88 19.60 0.83
N HIS A 124 2.16 19.01 -0.14
CA HIS A 124 1.02 19.66 -0.82
C HIS A 124 -0.31 19.12 -0.28
N SER A 125 -0.67 17.92 -0.67
CA SER A 125 -1.95 17.29 -0.29
C SER A 125 -1.80 16.11 0.68
N ARG A 126 -0.58 15.69 0.98
CA ARG A 126 -0.29 14.52 1.83
C ARG A 126 0.75 14.84 2.91
N ALA A 127 0.52 14.32 4.12
CA ALA A 127 1.42 14.53 5.25
C ALA A 127 2.66 13.60 5.18
N LYS A 128 3.84 14.14 5.51
CA LYS A 128 5.11 13.38 5.59
C LYS A 128 5.02 12.16 6.50
N GLY A 129 4.31 12.26 7.65
CA GLY A 129 4.14 11.13 8.57
C GLY A 129 3.36 9.96 7.98
N THR A 130 2.37 10.23 7.12
CA THR A 130 1.65 9.19 6.39
C THR A 130 2.56 8.50 5.38
N PHE A 131 3.33 9.27 4.61
CA PHE A 131 4.32 8.72 3.67
C PHE A 131 5.34 7.81 4.36
N GLN A 132 5.89 8.26 5.50
CA GLN A 132 6.85 7.47 6.26
C GLN A 132 6.29 6.11 6.70
N ARG A 133 4.98 6.02 6.99
CA ARG A 133 4.33 4.75 7.33
C ARG A 133 4.32 3.78 6.14
N TYR A 134 4.04 4.26 4.92
CA TYR A 134 4.12 3.42 3.70
C TYR A 134 5.54 2.91 3.45
N ILE A 135 6.55 3.76 3.60
CA ILE A 135 7.97 3.37 3.48
C ILE A 135 8.32 2.27 4.51
N THR A 136 7.88 2.45 5.76
CA THR A 136 8.16 1.49 6.84
C THR A 136 7.51 0.13 6.55
N VAL A 137 6.25 0.09 6.11
CA VAL A 137 5.57 -1.17 5.77
C VAL A 137 6.23 -1.85 4.58
N CYS A 138 6.57 -1.10 3.53
CA CYS A 138 7.31 -1.62 2.38
C CYS A 138 8.65 -2.26 2.80
N LYS A 139 9.39 -1.59 3.70
CA LYS A 139 10.62 -2.13 4.28
C LYS A 139 10.38 -3.45 5.03
N HIS A 140 9.35 -3.51 5.87
CA HIS A 140 9.03 -4.73 6.61
C HIS A 140 8.63 -5.90 5.69
N ILE A 141 7.90 -5.64 4.61
CA ILE A 141 7.58 -6.66 3.61
C ILE A 141 8.84 -7.15 2.89
N ARG A 142 9.75 -6.23 2.53
CA ARG A 142 11.04 -6.58 1.91
C ARG A 142 11.91 -7.47 2.81
N GLU A 143 11.83 -7.31 4.12
CA GLU A 143 12.52 -8.15 5.10
C GLU A 143 11.77 -9.47 5.38
N PHE A 144 10.45 -9.46 5.34
CA PHE A 144 9.58 -10.60 5.58
C PHE A 144 9.69 -11.67 4.48
N LEU A 145 9.68 -11.26 3.21
CA LEU A 145 9.68 -12.18 2.07
C LEU A 145 10.89 -13.14 2.06
N PRO A 146 12.15 -12.68 2.19
CA PRO A 146 13.29 -13.57 2.28
C PRO A 146 13.27 -14.42 3.56
N HIS A 147 12.82 -13.83 4.68
CA HIS A 147 12.78 -14.53 5.96
C HIS A 147 11.85 -15.73 5.93
N THR A 148 10.61 -15.54 5.44
CA THR A 148 9.54 -16.56 5.54
C THR A 148 9.38 -17.36 4.25
N TYR A 149 9.40 -16.70 3.10
CA TYR A 149 9.14 -17.34 1.80
C TYR A 149 10.39 -17.65 0.98
N LYS A 150 11.59 -17.24 1.42
CA LYS A 150 12.85 -17.40 0.68
C LYS A 150 12.81 -16.80 -0.73
N ARG A 151 12.10 -15.69 -0.89
CA ARG A 151 11.92 -14.96 -2.14
C ARG A 151 12.18 -13.47 -1.94
N GLU A 152 12.61 -12.77 -2.99
CA GLU A 152 12.81 -11.32 -2.95
C GLU A 152 11.49 -10.54 -3.13
N ASP A 153 10.55 -11.08 -3.92
CA ASP A 153 9.23 -10.51 -4.13
C ASP A 153 8.18 -11.61 -4.38
N ILE A 154 6.89 -11.26 -4.36
CA ILE A 154 5.79 -12.19 -4.56
C ILE A 154 4.78 -11.65 -5.59
N PRO A 155 4.34 -12.47 -6.57
CA PRO A 155 3.27 -12.10 -7.50
C PRO A 155 1.96 -11.80 -6.76
N LEU A 156 1.25 -10.74 -7.17
CA LEU A 156 -0.03 -10.36 -6.55
C LEU A 156 -1.06 -11.50 -6.54
N LYS A 157 -1.06 -12.35 -7.58
CA LYS A 157 -1.98 -13.49 -7.71
C LYS A 157 -1.71 -14.63 -6.70
N GLU A 158 -0.53 -14.67 -6.08
CA GLU A 158 -0.17 -15.67 -5.06
C GLU A 158 -0.53 -15.21 -3.64
N LEU A 159 -0.93 -13.93 -3.49
CA LEU A 159 -1.38 -13.41 -2.20
C LEU A 159 -2.67 -14.10 -1.75
N ASN A 160 -2.71 -14.46 -0.48
CA ASN A 160 -3.85 -15.12 0.15
C ASN A 160 -3.91 -14.78 1.65
N LEU A 161 -4.91 -15.34 2.35
CA LEU A 161 -5.11 -15.11 3.77
C LEU A 161 -3.91 -15.60 4.62
N THR A 162 -3.24 -16.67 4.21
CA THR A 162 -2.04 -17.18 4.89
C THR A 162 -0.93 -16.13 4.87
N PHE A 163 -0.70 -15.48 3.71
CA PHE A 163 0.32 -14.46 3.58
C PHE A 163 0.16 -13.31 4.59
N ILE A 164 -1.05 -12.77 4.76
CA ILE A 164 -1.26 -11.66 5.69
C ILE A 164 -1.14 -12.10 7.15
N ASN A 165 -1.54 -13.33 7.49
CA ASN A 165 -1.37 -13.89 8.83
C ASN A 165 0.11 -14.14 9.14
N ASP A 166 0.89 -14.68 8.19
CA ASP A 166 2.34 -14.89 8.34
C ASP A 166 3.07 -13.55 8.50
N PHE A 167 2.64 -12.52 7.77
CA PHE A 167 3.21 -11.19 7.91
C PHE A 167 2.90 -10.57 9.28
N GLU A 168 1.68 -10.75 9.79
CA GLU A 168 1.35 -10.37 11.17
C GLU A 168 2.23 -11.09 12.19
N TYR A 169 2.36 -12.40 12.05
CA TYR A 169 3.21 -13.21 12.91
C TYR A 169 4.67 -12.75 12.90
N PHE A 170 5.21 -12.46 11.71
CA PHE A 170 6.56 -11.90 11.57
C PHE A 170 6.70 -10.54 12.27
N LEU A 171 5.73 -9.64 12.11
CA LEU A 171 5.75 -8.35 12.79
C LEU A 171 5.71 -8.49 14.30
N ARG A 172 4.96 -9.46 14.81
CA ARG A 172 4.81 -9.74 16.25
C ARG A 172 6.06 -10.39 16.85
N THR A 173 6.60 -11.40 16.20
CA THR A 173 7.67 -12.25 16.76
C THR A 173 9.07 -11.72 16.42
N VAL A 174 9.32 -11.37 15.16
CA VAL A 174 10.64 -10.93 14.69
C VAL A 174 10.84 -9.43 14.91
N LYS A 175 9.83 -8.60 14.56
CA LYS A 175 9.91 -7.15 14.72
C LYS A 175 9.46 -6.67 16.10
N LYS A 176 8.87 -7.55 16.92
CA LYS A 176 8.39 -7.25 18.28
C LYS A 176 7.46 -6.05 18.34
N CYS A 177 6.63 -5.87 17.29
CA CYS A 177 5.66 -4.80 17.22
C CYS A 177 4.48 -5.05 18.15
N ARG A 178 3.95 -3.99 18.77
CA ARG A 178 2.72 -4.03 19.58
C ARG A 178 1.48 -4.08 18.67
N THR A 179 0.37 -4.61 19.17
CA THR A 179 -0.89 -4.81 18.44
C THR A 179 -1.35 -3.58 17.67
N ASN A 180 -1.37 -2.40 18.28
CA ASN A 180 -1.79 -1.16 17.62
C ASN A 180 -0.84 -0.70 16.50
N THR A 181 0.45 -1.05 16.59
CA THR A 181 1.41 -0.80 15.52
C THR A 181 1.15 -1.74 14.33
N ILE A 182 0.94 -3.02 14.62
CA ILE A 182 0.60 -4.04 13.62
C ILE A 182 -0.70 -3.66 12.92
N TRP A 183 -1.75 -3.32 13.66
CA TRP A 183 -3.01 -2.84 13.10
C TRP A 183 -2.81 -1.69 12.10
N GLY A 184 -2.00 -0.68 12.48
CA GLY A 184 -1.67 0.43 11.61
C GLY A 184 -0.92 0.01 10.33
N TYR A 185 -0.06 -1.00 10.40
CA TYR A 185 0.67 -1.54 9.23
C TYR A 185 -0.25 -2.37 8.32
N MET A 186 -1.18 -3.14 8.89
CA MET A 186 -2.16 -3.89 8.12
C MET A 186 -3.12 -2.99 7.34
N ILE A 187 -3.50 -1.82 7.89
CA ILE A 187 -4.28 -0.83 7.15
C ILE A 187 -3.54 -0.41 5.88
N VAL A 188 -2.23 -0.16 5.97
CA VAL A 188 -1.41 0.24 4.82
C VAL A 188 -1.34 -0.88 3.78
N LEU A 189 -1.05 -2.11 4.19
CA LEU A 189 -1.01 -3.26 3.29
C LEU A 189 -2.35 -3.48 2.58
N LYS A 190 -3.46 -3.48 3.34
CA LYS A 190 -4.82 -3.62 2.79
C LYS A 190 -5.15 -2.50 1.80
N HIS A 191 -4.69 -1.27 2.04
CA HIS A 191 -4.90 -0.16 1.13
C HIS A 191 -4.15 -0.37 -0.21
N ILE A 192 -2.90 -0.83 -0.19
CA ILE A 192 -2.13 -1.17 -1.40
C ILE A 192 -2.85 -2.25 -2.23
N ILE A 193 -3.37 -3.28 -1.57
CA ILE A 193 -4.16 -4.34 -2.24
C ILE A 193 -5.47 -3.80 -2.80
N SER A 194 -6.12 -2.86 -2.11
CA SER A 194 -7.31 -2.18 -2.62
C SER A 194 -7.03 -1.39 -3.90
N ILE A 195 -5.87 -0.73 -4.00
CA ILE A 195 -5.42 -0.07 -5.24
C ILE A 195 -5.27 -1.10 -6.36
N ALA A 196 -4.55 -2.21 -6.12
CA ALA A 196 -4.38 -3.25 -7.13
C ALA A 196 -5.70 -3.81 -7.65
N ARG A 197 -6.69 -3.97 -6.77
CA ARG A 197 -8.03 -4.42 -7.14
C ARG A 197 -8.77 -3.38 -7.97
N ASN A 198 -8.76 -2.12 -7.54
CA ASN A 198 -9.44 -1.03 -8.25
C ASN A 198 -8.84 -0.76 -9.64
N ASP A 199 -7.53 -1.01 -9.79
CA ASP A 199 -6.82 -0.93 -11.08
C ASP A 199 -7.01 -2.20 -11.96
N GLY A 200 -7.82 -3.18 -11.53
CA GLY A 200 -8.05 -4.42 -12.26
C GLY A 200 -6.88 -5.41 -12.25
N ARG A 201 -5.83 -5.17 -11.46
CA ARG A 201 -4.65 -6.07 -11.32
C ARG A 201 -4.95 -7.31 -10.49
N LEU A 202 -5.99 -7.26 -9.65
CA LEU A 202 -6.51 -8.36 -8.84
C LEU A 202 -8.02 -8.49 -9.03
N PRO A 203 -8.55 -9.70 -9.32
CA PRO A 203 -9.98 -9.91 -9.52
C PRO A 203 -10.78 -9.86 -8.21
N PHE A 204 -10.14 -10.14 -7.07
CA PHE A 204 -10.76 -10.16 -5.74
C PHE A 204 -9.76 -9.70 -4.67
N ASN A 205 -10.26 -9.43 -3.46
CA ASN A 205 -9.41 -9.09 -2.33
C ASN A 205 -8.88 -10.36 -1.64
N PRO A 206 -7.58 -10.68 -1.73
CA PRO A 206 -7.00 -11.88 -1.12
C PRO A 206 -7.04 -11.86 0.42
N PHE A 207 -7.30 -10.69 1.02
CA PHE A 207 -7.33 -10.48 2.47
C PHE A 207 -8.74 -10.23 3.02
N ALA A 208 -9.80 -10.59 2.28
CA ALA A 208 -11.18 -10.29 2.67
C ALA A 208 -11.56 -10.89 4.04
N GLY A 209 -11.04 -12.07 4.37
CA GLY A 209 -11.29 -12.75 5.66
C GLY A 209 -10.36 -12.32 6.79
N TYR A 210 -9.42 -11.41 6.56
CA TYR A 210 -8.50 -10.97 7.61
C TYR A 210 -9.13 -9.88 8.47
N ILE A 211 -9.31 -10.19 9.76
CA ILE A 211 -9.87 -9.29 10.76
C ILE A 211 -8.75 -8.92 11.75
N ASN A 212 -8.55 -7.64 11.95
CA ASN A 212 -7.62 -7.10 12.94
C ASN A 212 -8.22 -5.79 13.49
N SER A 213 -8.24 -5.65 14.82
CA SER A 213 -8.77 -4.49 15.54
C SER A 213 -7.70 -3.91 16.48
N PRO A 214 -7.73 -2.61 16.75
CA PRO A 214 -6.84 -2.02 17.74
C PRO A 214 -7.26 -2.44 19.13
N GLU A 215 -6.28 -2.54 20.03
CA GLU A 215 -6.50 -2.66 21.47
C GLU A 215 -6.80 -1.29 22.06
N SER A 216 -7.77 -1.22 22.96
CA SER A 216 -7.98 -0.04 23.79
C SER A 216 -6.83 0.08 24.79
N VAL A 217 -6.24 1.26 24.85
CA VAL A 217 -5.16 1.57 25.80
C VAL A 217 -5.66 2.69 26.71
N ASP A 218 -5.90 2.36 27.94
CA ASP A 218 -6.11 3.38 28.97
C ASP A 218 -4.77 4.06 29.26
N ARG A 219 -4.72 5.37 29.10
CA ARG A 219 -3.53 6.19 29.37
C ARG A 219 -3.65 6.99 30.64
N GLY A 220 -4.78 6.87 31.33
CA GLY A 220 -5.10 7.74 32.47
C GLY A 220 -5.27 9.21 32.07
N TYR A 221 -5.34 10.05 33.06
CA TYR A 221 -5.41 11.51 32.91
C TYR A 221 -4.70 12.16 34.10
N ILE A 222 -4.33 13.41 33.95
CA ILE A 222 -3.72 14.20 35.04
C ILE A 222 -4.82 14.89 35.82
N THR A 223 -4.80 14.73 37.15
CA THR A 223 -5.78 15.32 38.05
C THR A 223 -5.53 16.81 38.27
N LYS A 224 -6.48 17.51 38.90
CA LYS A 224 -6.32 18.93 39.26
C LYS A 224 -5.19 19.14 40.25
N GLU A 225 -5.05 18.22 41.20
CA GLU A 225 -4.01 18.22 42.23
C GLU A 225 -2.63 18.05 41.62
N GLU A 226 -2.48 17.14 40.67
CA GLU A 226 -1.23 16.92 39.91
C GLU A 226 -0.87 18.14 39.06
N ILE A 227 -1.85 18.78 38.39
CA ILE A 227 -1.63 20.04 37.68
C ILE A 227 -1.15 21.12 38.64
N HIS A 228 -1.78 21.26 39.81
CA HIS A 228 -1.38 22.24 40.81
C HIS A 228 0.05 21.98 41.34
N THR A 229 0.39 20.75 41.60
CA THR A 229 1.75 20.33 41.98
C THR A 229 2.75 20.69 40.90
N MET A 230 2.45 20.34 39.62
CA MET A 230 3.32 20.68 38.49
C MET A 230 3.53 22.19 38.34
N MET A 231 2.50 23.01 38.55
CA MET A 231 2.61 24.47 38.50
C MET A 231 3.56 25.05 39.55
N ASN A 232 3.60 24.44 40.73
CA ASN A 232 4.35 24.93 41.87
C ASN A 232 5.72 24.26 42.06
N THR A 233 6.02 23.22 41.30
CA THR A 233 7.31 22.52 41.40
C THR A 233 8.41 23.33 40.73
N GLU A 234 9.51 23.51 41.47
CA GLU A 234 10.71 24.14 40.93
C GLU A 234 11.38 23.25 39.91
N MET A 235 11.76 23.83 38.77
CA MET A 235 12.34 23.08 37.64
C MET A 235 13.87 23.15 37.67
N PRO A 236 14.56 22.03 37.28
CA PRO A 236 16.03 21.96 37.38
C PRO A 236 16.75 22.87 36.40
N ASP A 237 16.13 23.23 35.27
CA ASP A 237 16.66 24.15 34.27
C ASP A 237 15.55 24.87 33.48
N LYS A 238 15.95 25.93 32.76
CA LYS A 238 15.03 26.74 31.91
C LYS A 238 14.33 25.92 30.82
N THR A 239 14.91 24.83 30.37
CA THR A 239 14.28 24.00 29.35
C THR A 239 13.16 23.13 29.94
N HIS A 240 13.35 22.58 31.15
CA HIS A 240 12.28 21.90 31.87
C HIS A 240 11.15 22.87 32.21
N GLU A 241 11.47 24.05 32.68
CA GLU A 241 10.49 25.09 32.97
C GLU A 241 9.66 25.46 31.73
N LEU A 242 10.32 25.73 30.60
CA LEU A 242 9.63 26.01 29.34
C LEU A 242 8.72 24.84 28.93
N VAL A 243 9.21 23.60 29.00
CA VAL A 243 8.43 22.41 28.58
C VAL A 243 7.24 22.19 29.51
N ARG A 244 7.40 22.37 30.84
CA ARG A 244 6.30 22.37 31.80
C ARG A 244 5.23 23.41 31.42
N ASP A 245 5.65 24.65 31.21
CA ASP A 245 4.74 25.77 30.92
C ASP A 245 4.00 25.56 29.58
N LEU A 246 4.69 25.06 28.55
CA LEU A 246 4.06 24.68 27.27
C LEU A 246 3.07 23.52 27.41
N PHE A 247 3.35 22.58 28.31
CA PHE A 247 2.41 21.49 28.60
C PHE A 247 1.17 22.03 29.33
N LEU A 248 1.35 22.84 30.37
CA LEU A 248 0.25 23.51 31.07
C LEU A 248 -0.58 24.38 30.11
N PHE A 249 0.08 25.13 29.24
CA PHE A 249 -0.61 25.87 28.16
C PHE A 249 -1.49 24.97 27.30
N SER A 250 -0.97 23.80 26.90
CA SER A 250 -1.73 22.80 26.15
C SER A 250 -2.90 22.23 26.96
N VAL A 251 -2.74 21.98 28.26
CA VAL A 251 -3.79 21.50 29.16
C VAL A 251 -4.96 22.50 29.23
N PHE A 252 -4.67 23.79 29.42
CA PHE A 252 -5.71 24.82 29.55
C PHE A 252 -6.33 25.28 28.24
N THR A 253 -5.69 25.03 27.08
CA THR A 253 -6.18 25.48 25.80
C THR A 253 -6.69 24.33 24.90
N GLY A 254 -6.37 23.08 25.21
CA GLY A 254 -6.66 21.92 24.38
C GLY A 254 -5.87 21.88 23.06
N LEU A 255 -4.85 22.74 22.93
CA LEU A 255 -4.01 22.79 21.74
C LEU A 255 -2.96 21.67 21.75
N ALA A 256 -2.81 20.99 20.62
CA ALA A 256 -1.76 20.00 20.45
C ALA A 256 -0.39 20.67 20.25
N TYR A 257 0.71 19.95 20.53
CA TYR A 257 2.08 20.45 20.32
C TYR A 257 2.28 21.14 18.96
N SER A 258 1.74 20.56 17.89
CA SER A 258 1.89 21.14 16.54
C SER A 258 1.18 22.48 16.39
N ASP A 259 0.08 22.68 17.08
CA ASP A 259 -0.72 23.89 17.00
C ASP A 259 -0.08 24.98 17.87
N VAL A 260 0.39 24.66 19.07
CA VAL A 260 1.18 25.57 19.92
C VAL A 260 2.46 26.01 19.20
N LYS A 261 3.17 25.07 18.55
CA LYS A 261 4.38 25.39 17.75
C LYS A 261 4.13 26.37 16.63
N ASN A 262 2.95 26.30 16.01
CA ASN A 262 2.60 27.18 14.88
C ASN A 262 1.93 28.49 15.32
N LEU A 263 1.59 28.64 16.60
CA LEU A 263 0.91 29.82 17.12
C LEU A 263 1.78 31.07 16.93
N THR A 264 1.18 32.11 16.35
CA THR A 264 1.78 33.42 16.11
C THR A 264 1.06 34.50 16.91
N THR A 265 1.66 35.65 17.07
CA THR A 265 1.02 36.80 17.73
C THR A 265 -0.24 37.25 17.00
N ASP A 266 -0.34 37.04 15.67
CA ASP A 266 -1.53 37.34 14.88
C ASP A 266 -2.75 36.49 15.25
N ASN A 267 -2.52 35.33 15.89
CA ASN A 267 -3.59 34.49 16.40
C ASN A 267 -4.18 34.97 17.73
N LEU A 268 -3.57 36.00 18.36
CA LEU A 268 -4.02 36.56 19.64
C LEU A 268 -4.89 37.78 19.33
N GLN A 269 -6.16 37.76 19.75
CA GLN A 269 -7.11 38.84 19.51
C GLN A 269 -7.89 39.16 20.78
N THR A 270 -8.05 40.43 21.05
CA THR A 270 -8.96 40.92 22.10
C THR A 270 -10.34 41.06 21.52
N PHE A 271 -11.34 40.37 22.06
CA PHE A 271 -12.72 40.47 21.62
C PHE A 271 -13.50 41.55 22.38
N PHE A 272 -14.75 41.77 21.95
CA PHE A 272 -15.66 42.72 22.50
C PHE A 272 -15.92 42.54 24.01
N ASP A 273 -15.70 41.35 24.55
CA ASP A 273 -15.82 41.00 25.96
C ASP A 273 -14.57 41.41 26.79
N GLY A 274 -13.61 42.09 26.16
CA GLY A 274 -12.35 42.54 26.76
C GLY A 274 -11.38 41.39 27.06
N ASN A 275 -11.73 40.16 26.72
CA ASN A 275 -10.85 39.00 26.94
C ASN A 275 -9.94 38.75 25.77
N LEU A 276 -8.77 38.17 26.05
CA LEU A 276 -7.83 37.71 25.06
C LEU A 276 -8.23 36.31 24.59
N TRP A 277 -8.32 36.12 23.29
CA TRP A 277 -8.66 34.88 22.64
C TRP A 277 -7.53 34.42 21.72
N ILE A 278 -7.42 33.11 21.51
CA ILE A 278 -6.57 32.51 20.48
C ILE A 278 -7.46 31.98 19.38
N ILE A 279 -7.12 32.33 18.15
CA ILE A 279 -7.82 31.87 16.94
C ILE A 279 -6.84 31.10 16.04
N PRO A 280 -6.44 29.87 16.42
CA PRO A 280 -5.55 29.05 15.62
C PRO A 280 -6.33 28.25 14.58
N ARG A 281 -5.70 27.94 13.44
CA ARG A 281 -6.13 26.86 12.55
C ARG A 281 -5.39 25.58 12.88
N ARG A 282 -6.13 24.54 13.24
CA ARG A 282 -5.54 23.23 13.54
C ARG A 282 -4.79 22.67 12.34
N LYS A 283 -3.52 22.38 12.49
CA LYS A 283 -2.68 21.84 11.42
C LYS A 283 -3.21 20.55 10.81
N LYS A 284 -3.82 19.67 11.60
CA LYS A 284 -4.28 18.35 11.16
C LYS A 284 -5.58 18.40 10.35
N THR A 285 -6.52 19.25 10.73
CA THR A 285 -7.89 19.29 10.17
C THR A 285 -8.18 20.56 9.40
N ASN A 286 -7.30 21.55 9.47
CA ASN A 286 -7.50 22.92 8.96
C ASN A 286 -8.77 23.61 9.52
N THR A 287 -9.23 23.16 10.71
CA THR A 287 -10.40 23.70 11.39
C THR A 287 -9.96 24.85 12.29
N GLU A 288 -10.66 25.96 12.23
CA GLU A 288 -10.48 27.08 13.16
C GLU A 288 -11.07 26.74 14.53
N SER A 289 -10.42 27.22 15.58
CA SER A 289 -10.85 27.03 16.97
C SER A 289 -10.73 28.35 17.72
N ASN A 290 -11.80 28.83 18.32
CA ASN A 290 -11.80 30.05 19.11
C ASN A 290 -11.68 29.68 20.59
N ILE A 291 -10.57 30.02 21.21
CA ILE A 291 -10.23 29.61 22.56
C ILE A 291 -10.04 30.87 23.42
N ARG A 292 -10.92 31.07 24.38
CA ARG A 292 -10.75 32.12 25.40
C ARG A 292 -9.58 31.76 26.31
N LEU A 293 -8.65 32.68 26.47
CA LEU A 293 -7.52 32.52 27.37
C LEU A 293 -7.92 32.75 28.83
N LEU A 294 -7.73 31.72 29.62
CA LEU A 294 -7.82 31.79 31.07
C LEU A 294 -6.53 32.44 31.66
N ASP A 295 -6.50 32.72 32.97
CA ASP A 295 -5.38 33.41 33.60
C ASP A 295 -4.03 32.68 33.47
N VAL A 296 -4.04 31.34 33.62
CA VAL A 296 -2.80 30.56 33.54
C VAL A 296 -2.16 30.67 32.16
N PRO A 297 -2.84 30.36 31.03
CA PRO A 297 -2.24 30.51 29.72
C PRO A 297 -1.89 31.95 29.36
N ARG A 298 -2.61 32.98 29.89
CA ARG A 298 -2.23 34.39 29.72
C ARG A 298 -0.88 34.71 30.38
N LYS A 299 -0.69 34.27 31.61
CA LYS A 299 0.59 34.45 32.36
C LYS A 299 1.74 33.77 31.63
N ILE A 300 1.50 32.57 31.05
CA ILE A 300 2.51 31.84 30.29
C ILE A 300 2.88 32.61 29.00
N ILE A 301 1.92 33.16 28.27
CA ILE A 301 2.21 33.98 27.08
C ILE A 301 3.06 35.19 27.45
N GLU A 302 2.68 35.92 28.51
CA GLU A 302 3.41 37.12 28.93
C GLU A 302 4.84 36.79 29.38
N LYS A 303 5.04 35.66 30.10
CA LYS A 303 6.36 35.18 30.52
C LYS A 303 7.34 34.95 29.36
N TYR A 304 6.84 34.46 28.22
CA TYR A 304 7.68 34.13 27.04
C TYR A 304 7.61 35.18 25.93
N LYS A 305 6.95 36.30 26.17
CA LYS A 305 6.79 37.37 25.20
C LYS A 305 8.14 37.90 24.72
N GLY A 306 8.30 37.96 23.39
CA GLY A 306 9.54 38.44 22.76
C GLY A 306 10.72 37.46 22.81
N MET A 307 10.57 36.26 23.39
CA MET A 307 11.63 35.24 23.42
C MET A 307 11.66 34.35 22.20
N ALA A 308 10.60 34.33 21.39
CA ALA A 308 10.51 33.55 20.19
C ALA A 308 10.89 34.38 18.95
N LYS A 309 11.35 33.68 17.89
CA LYS A 309 11.62 34.28 16.55
C LYS A 309 10.40 34.14 15.65
N ASP A 310 10.42 34.82 14.51
CA ASP A 310 9.46 34.64 13.40
C ASP A 310 7.99 34.85 13.83
N ASN A 311 7.71 35.89 14.60
CA ASN A 311 6.35 36.21 15.10
C ASN A 311 5.67 35.07 15.88
N LYS A 312 6.44 34.10 16.40
CA LYS A 312 5.93 32.99 17.23
C LYS A 312 5.65 33.45 18.66
N VAL A 313 4.62 32.84 19.26
CA VAL A 313 4.29 33.12 20.68
C VAL A 313 5.31 32.47 21.64
N PHE A 314 5.81 31.28 21.27
CA PHE A 314 6.71 30.51 22.14
C PHE A 314 8.00 30.05 21.47
N PRO A 315 9.15 30.03 22.18
CA PRO A 315 10.40 29.42 21.70
C PRO A 315 10.33 27.90 21.81
N MET A 316 9.68 27.25 20.85
CA MET A 316 9.30 25.83 20.91
C MET A 316 10.50 24.88 20.77
N PRO A 317 10.80 24.03 21.77
CA PRO A 317 11.73 22.93 21.63
C PRO A 317 11.21 21.87 20.66
N SER A 318 12.08 20.94 20.22
CA SER A 318 11.65 19.81 19.40
C SER A 318 10.64 18.93 20.15
N ASN A 319 9.74 18.25 19.41
CA ASN A 319 8.77 17.32 20.01
C ASN A 319 9.47 16.20 20.81
N THR A 320 10.61 15.73 20.34
CA THR A 320 11.45 14.75 21.05
C THR A 320 11.95 15.29 22.36
N THR A 321 12.43 16.55 22.38
CA THR A 321 12.89 17.24 23.60
C THR A 321 11.75 17.41 24.58
N CYS A 322 10.57 17.90 24.12
CA CYS A 322 9.39 18.05 24.98
C CYS A 322 9.00 16.72 25.63
N ASN A 323 8.87 15.64 24.84
CA ASN A 323 8.49 14.33 25.37
C ASN A 323 9.54 13.74 26.33
N LYS A 324 10.82 13.99 26.09
CA LYS A 324 11.89 13.53 27.00
C LYS A 324 11.84 14.27 28.37
N LYS A 325 11.67 15.60 28.30
CA LYS A 325 11.63 16.42 29.52
C LYS A 325 10.33 16.19 30.33
N LEU A 326 9.16 16.06 29.65
CA LEU A 326 7.89 15.75 30.32
C LEU A 326 7.89 14.40 31.06
N LYS A 327 8.73 13.45 30.66
CA LYS A 327 8.87 12.18 31.41
C LYS A 327 9.70 12.32 32.68
N ALA A 328 10.45 13.38 32.79
CA ALA A 328 11.30 13.64 33.94
C ALA A 328 10.67 14.64 34.94
N ILE A 329 9.61 15.33 34.52
CA ILE A 329 8.75 16.16 35.36
C ILE A 329 7.67 15.28 35.99
#